data_81f9fcfe5100d7fa2770f47226862c7d
#
_entry.id   81f9fcfe5100d7fa2770f47226862c7d
#
_cell.length_a   1.000
_cell.length_b   1.000
_cell.length_c   1.000
_cell.angle_alpha   90.00
_cell.angle_beta   90.00
_cell.angle_gamma   90.00
#
_symmetry.space_group_name_H-M   'P 1'
#
loop_
_entity.id
_entity.type
_entity.pdbx_description
1 polymer ?
#
loop_
_entity_poly.entity_id
_entity_poly.type
_entity_poly.pdbx_seq_one_letter_code
_entity_poly.pdbx_strand_id
1 'polypeptide(L)'
;MNVTLAPPLPAREQGSQRHWTVEDFYRATAAGQIDDPDRLELVHGRLNRIMQGDRHANLCSRLSRQLRRALDPPLFARDEKPIHIASDGEPILDIMLTYQEEYEGRHPFPEDVALLVEVSDTSAAYDLGEKALLYAQAGITDYWVVLVNEDAIVRHRQPALEGYQDVTRLTGAETLAPLAAPGTAWTVNALLGREGAPEENSEES
;
A
#
# COMPACT_ATOMS: atom_id res chain seq x y z
N MET A 1 -12.14 14.04 -39.14
CA MET A 1 -12.37 13.48 -37.80
C MET A 1 -12.34 14.64 -36.83
N ASN A 2 -13.49 15.01 -36.27
CA ASN A 2 -13.56 16.06 -35.25
C ASN A 2 -13.10 15.48 -33.92
N VAL A 3 -11.91 15.89 -33.46
CA VAL A 3 -11.46 15.60 -32.10
C VAL A 3 -12.28 16.52 -31.19
N THR A 4 -13.27 15.99 -30.51
CA THR A 4 -14.00 16.72 -29.46
C THR A 4 -13.03 16.81 -28.29
N LEU A 5 -12.42 18.00 -28.10
CA LEU A 5 -11.65 18.32 -26.91
C LEU A 5 -12.56 18.18 -25.69
N ALA A 6 -12.12 17.39 -24.71
CA ALA A 6 -12.80 17.30 -23.42
C ALA A 6 -12.94 18.71 -22.79
N PRO A 7 -14.07 19.04 -22.14
CA PRO A 7 -14.25 20.33 -21.52
C PRO A 7 -13.14 20.57 -20.47
N PRO A 8 -12.66 21.84 -20.35
CA PRO A 8 -11.66 22.19 -19.34
C PRO A 8 -12.21 21.92 -17.94
N LEU A 9 -11.31 21.51 -17.06
CA LEU A 9 -11.64 21.29 -15.64
C LEU A 9 -12.23 22.58 -15.04
N PRO A 10 -13.23 22.49 -14.15
CA PRO A 10 -13.81 23.67 -13.50
C PRO A 10 -12.73 24.48 -12.79
N ALA A 11 -12.83 25.82 -12.88
CA ALA A 11 -11.89 26.76 -12.27
C ALA A 11 -11.79 26.54 -10.75
N ARG A 12 -10.58 26.71 -10.20
CA ARG A 12 -10.33 26.68 -8.75
C ARG A 12 -11.24 27.68 -8.04
N GLU A 13 -12.10 27.22 -7.15
CA GLU A 13 -12.66 28.05 -6.10
C GLU A 13 -11.53 28.39 -5.12
N GLN A 14 -11.30 29.68 -4.88
CA GLN A 14 -10.28 30.14 -3.96
C GLN A 14 -10.65 29.70 -2.53
N GLY A 15 -9.89 28.73 -1.97
CA GLY A 15 -9.99 28.34 -0.57
C GLY A 15 -10.44 26.90 -0.28
N SER A 16 -11.01 26.15 -1.24
CA SER A 16 -11.27 24.72 -1.07
C SER A 16 -10.24 23.88 -1.80
N GLN A 17 -9.65 22.88 -1.13
CA GLN A 17 -8.91 21.84 -1.84
C GLN A 17 -9.89 21.12 -2.76
N ARG A 18 -9.53 20.99 -4.05
CA ARG A 18 -10.35 20.27 -5.02
C ARG A 18 -10.50 18.83 -4.57
N HIS A 19 -11.73 18.36 -4.46
CA HIS A 19 -12.02 16.93 -4.32
C HIS A 19 -11.94 16.28 -5.70
N TRP A 20 -11.02 15.32 -5.86
CA TRP A 20 -10.78 14.60 -7.10
C TRP A 20 -11.54 13.27 -7.09
N THR A 21 -12.10 12.94 -8.24
CA THR A 21 -12.52 11.56 -8.52
C THR A 21 -11.43 10.85 -9.33
N VAL A 22 -11.43 9.52 -9.35
CA VAL A 22 -10.56 8.70 -10.21
C VAL A 22 -10.74 9.09 -11.67
N GLU A 23 -12.00 9.30 -12.13
CA GLU A 23 -12.29 9.75 -13.49
C GLU A 23 -11.68 11.13 -13.79
N ASP A 24 -11.78 12.09 -12.86
CA ASP A 24 -11.18 13.42 -13.01
C ASP A 24 -9.67 13.35 -13.09
N PHE A 25 -9.03 12.50 -12.26
CA PHE A 25 -7.60 12.29 -12.26
C PHE A 25 -7.11 11.75 -13.61
N TYR A 26 -7.72 10.67 -14.12
CA TYR A 26 -7.33 10.11 -15.42
C TYR A 26 -7.64 11.06 -16.59
N ARG A 27 -8.74 11.80 -16.54
CA ARG A 27 -9.07 12.81 -17.56
C ARG A 27 -8.04 13.92 -17.59
N ALA A 28 -7.64 14.42 -16.41
CA ALA A 28 -6.63 15.48 -16.30
C ALA A 28 -5.23 14.99 -16.74
N THR A 29 -4.88 13.74 -16.38
CA THR A 29 -3.64 13.08 -16.83
C THR A 29 -3.61 12.94 -18.35
N ALA A 30 -4.67 12.44 -18.97
CA ALA A 30 -4.78 12.30 -20.41
C ALA A 30 -4.73 13.66 -21.15
N ALA A 31 -5.17 14.72 -20.50
CA ALA A 31 -5.10 16.09 -21.02
C ALA A 31 -3.74 16.79 -20.79
N GLY A 32 -2.76 16.11 -20.15
CA GLY A 32 -1.45 16.67 -19.81
C GLY A 32 -1.50 17.80 -18.78
N GLN A 33 -2.49 17.79 -17.90
CA GLN A 33 -2.71 18.82 -16.88
C GLN A 33 -2.11 18.45 -15.52
N ILE A 34 -1.58 17.22 -15.40
CA ILE A 34 -0.94 16.68 -14.19
C ILE A 34 0.49 16.31 -14.54
N ASP A 35 1.44 16.86 -13.79
CA ASP A 35 2.83 16.52 -13.89
C ASP A 35 3.12 15.24 -13.07
N ASP A 36 3.89 14.31 -13.64
CA ASP A 36 4.30 13.05 -12.99
C ASP A 36 3.13 12.25 -12.37
N PRO A 37 2.08 11.89 -13.13
CA PRO A 37 0.92 11.21 -12.57
C PRO A 37 1.26 9.87 -11.89
N ASP A 38 2.29 9.17 -12.36
CA ASP A 38 2.76 7.90 -11.80
C ASP A 38 3.36 8.03 -10.39
N ARG A 39 3.57 9.28 -9.93
CA ARG A 39 4.04 9.59 -8.58
C ARG A 39 2.96 10.21 -7.71
N LEU A 40 1.71 10.08 -8.10
CA LEU A 40 0.56 10.57 -7.36
C LEU A 40 -0.39 9.42 -7.05
N GLU A 41 -0.88 9.39 -5.83
CA GLU A 41 -1.97 8.52 -5.41
C GLU A 41 -3.21 9.35 -5.05
N LEU A 42 -4.38 8.77 -5.23
CA LEU A 42 -5.64 9.39 -4.87
C LEU A 42 -6.20 8.75 -3.60
N VAL A 43 -6.34 9.53 -2.53
CA VAL A 43 -6.89 9.06 -1.25
C VAL A 43 -7.91 10.08 -0.74
N HIS A 44 -9.15 9.65 -0.53
CA HIS A 44 -10.26 10.51 -0.10
C HIS A 44 -10.38 11.81 -0.93
N GLY A 45 -10.29 11.69 -2.25
CA GLY A 45 -10.39 12.82 -3.18
C GLY A 45 -9.19 13.78 -3.16
N ARG A 46 -8.09 13.43 -2.51
CA ARG A 46 -6.85 14.21 -2.46
C ARG A 46 -5.74 13.52 -3.23
N LEU A 47 -5.05 14.29 -4.08
CA LEU A 47 -3.84 13.81 -4.75
C LEU A 47 -2.64 14.03 -3.83
N ASN A 48 -2.00 12.94 -3.42
CA ASN A 48 -0.81 12.93 -2.60
C ASN A 48 0.39 12.50 -3.44
N ARG A 49 1.53 13.17 -3.26
CA ARG A 49 2.77 12.79 -3.95
C ARG A 49 3.47 11.67 -3.17
N ILE A 50 3.79 10.59 -3.88
CA ILE A 50 4.58 9.49 -3.35
C ILE A 50 6.05 9.90 -3.34
N MET A 51 6.70 9.76 -2.17
CA MET A 51 8.13 10.01 -1.98
C MET A 51 8.78 8.74 -1.42
N GLN A 52 9.73 8.19 -2.17
CA GLN A 52 10.43 6.95 -1.79
C GLN A 52 11.93 7.23 -1.70
N GLY A 53 12.55 6.81 -0.59
CA GLY A 53 13.99 6.84 -0.40
C GLY A 53 14.64 5.49 -0.69
N ASP A 54 15.99 5.46 -0.74
CA ASP A 54 16.74 4.23 -1.06
C ASP A 54 16.48 3.08 -0.06
N ARG A 55 16.31 3.40 1.24
CA ARG A 55 16.02 2.40 2.28
C ARG A 55 14.66 1.74 2.04
N HIS A 56 13.64 2.55 1.73
CA HIS A 56 12.32 2.10 1.36
C HIS A 56 12.40 1.17 0.13
N ALA A 57 12.98 1.61 -0.98
CA ALA A 57 13.09 0.84 -2.22
C ALA A 57 13.81 -0.51 -2.03
N ASN A 58 14.90 -0.52 -1.23
CA ASN A 58 15.64 -1.74 -0.93
C ASN A 58 14.80 -2.75 -0.13
N LEU A 59 14.01 -2.26 0.84
CA LEU A 59 13.16 -3.12 1.66
C LEU A 59 11.95 -3.63 0.87
N CYS A 60 11.29 -2.80 0.05
CA CYS A 60 10.24 -3.22 -0.89
C CYS A 60 10.74 -4.35 -1.80
N SER A 61 11.92 -4.18 -2.42
CA SER A 61 12.52 -5.20 -3.28
C SER A 61 12.83 -6.51 -2.55
N ARG A 62 13.24 -6.44 -1.29
CA ARG A 62 13.48 -7.62 -0.45
C ARG A 62 12.19 -8.36 -0.13
N LEU A 63 11.19 -7.64 0.38
CA LEU A 63 9.89 -8.19 0.77
C LEU A 63 9.18 -8.81 -0.43
N SER A 64 9.09 -8.10 -1.54
CA SER A 64 8.49 -8.60 -2.77
C SER A 64 9.15 -9.90 -3.24
N ARG A 65 10.48 -9.97 -3.23
CA ARG A 65 11.20 -11.19 -3.61
C ARG A 65 10.92 -12.35 -2.66
N GLN A 66 10.82 -12.12 -1.35
CA GLN A 66 10.50 -13.15 -0.37
C GLN A 66 9.07 -13.68 -0.56
N LEU A 67 8.09 -12.78 -0.72
CA LEU A 67 6.70 -13.13 -0.98
C LEU A 67 6.58 -13.95 -2.27
N ARG A 68 7.17 -13.48 -3.39
CA ARG A 68 7.13 -14.18 -4.68
C ARG A 68 7.74 -15.59 -4.66
N ARG A 69 8.76 -15.81 -3.82
CA ARG A 69 9.44 -17.12 -3.73
C ARG A 69 8.69 -18.14 -2.88
N ALA A 70 7.91 -17.66 -1.94
CA ALA A 70 7.29 -18.50 -0.93
C ALA A 70 5.79 -18.73 -1.14
N LEU A 71 5.17 -17.96 -2.04
CA LEU A 71 3.74 -18.05 -2.31
C LEU A 71 3.51 -18.69 -3.68
N ASP A 72 2.71 -19.76 -3.66
CA ASP A 72 2.26 -20.45 -4.85
C ASP A 72 0.93 -19.86 -5.38
N PRO A 73 0.61 -20.08 -6.68
CA PRO A 73 -0.71 -19.73 -7.19
C PRO A 73 -1.85 -20.32 -6.33
N PRO A 74 -2.97 -19.60 -6.14
CA PRO A 74 -3.39 -18.42 -6.91
C PRO A 74 -2.96 -17.06 -6.34
N LEU A 75 -1.83 -16.95 -5.64
CA LEU A 75 -1.38 -15.67 -5.09
C LEU A 75 -0.25 -15.09 -5.94
N PHE A 76 -0.42 -13.84 -6.36
CA PHE A 76 0.51 -13.11 -7.22
C PHE A 76 0.90 -11.78 -6.58
N ALA A 77 2.20 -11.48 -6.49
CA ALA A 77 2.67 -10.20 -5.97
C ALA A 77 2.76 -9.15 -7.07
N ARG A 78 2.22 -7.97 -6.79
CA ARG A 78 2.23 -6.77 -7.63
C ARG A 78 2.89 -5.64 -6.86
N ASP A 79 3.91 -5.03 -7.45
CA ASP A 79 4.70 -3.98 -6.81
C ASP A 79 4.35 -2.62 -7.40
N GLU A 80 4.22 -1.60 -6.56
CA GLU A 80 3.98 -0.20 -6.96
C GLU A 80 2.80 -0.07 -7.92
N LYS A 81 1.69 -0.72 -7.57
CA LYS A 81 0.46 -0.70 -8.39
C LYS A 81 -0.72 -0.14 -7.61
N PRO A 82 -1.60 0.59 -8.32
CA PRO A 82 -2.81 1.09 -7.69
C PRO A 82 -3.84 -0.01 -7.44
N ILE A 83 -4.68 0.23 -6.43
CA ILE A 83 -5.92 -0.49 -6.17
C ILE A 83 -7.08 0.50 -6.28
N HIS A 84 -8.14 0.11 -6.98
CA HIS A 84 -9.36 0.92 -7.07
C HIS A 84 -10.27 0.61 -5.87
N ILE A 85 -10.37 1.54 -4.92
CA ILE A 85 -11.18 1.35 -3.69
C ILE A 85 -12.55 1.99 -3.81
N ALA A 86 -12.59 3.23 -4.33
CA ALA A 86 -13.81 4.01 -4.46
C ALA A 86 -13.66 5.03 -5.60
N SER A 87 -14.73 5.76 -5.91
CA SER A 87 -14.69 6.80 -6.95
C SER A 87 -13.71 7.94 -6.67
N ASP A 88 -13.26 8.08 -5.43
CA ASP A 88 -12.32 9.10 -4.95
C ASP A 88 -11.10 8.48 -4.22
N GLY A 89 -10.86 7.17 -4.42
CA GLY A 89 -9.80 6.41 -3.78
C GLY A 89 -9.11 5.41 -4.73
N GLU A 90 -7.87 5.73 -5.09
CA GLU A 90 -6.99 4.85 -5.87
C GLU A 90 -5.54 5.00 -5.37
N PRO A 91 -5.25 4.48 -4.14
CA PRO A 91 -3.90 4.49 -3.58
C PRO A 91 -2.97 3.55 -4.35
N ILE A 92 -1.66 3.88 -4.33
CA ILE A 92 -0.61 3.03 -4.87
C ILE A 92 0.05 2.28 -3.71
N LEU A 93 0.10 0.96 -3.80
CA LEU A 93 0.66 0.07 -2.77
C LEU A 93 2.10 -0.28 -3.10
N ASP A 94 2.96 -0.33 -2.08
CA ASP A 94 4.32 -0.83 -2.26
C ASP A 94 4.32 -2.29 -2.72
N ILE A 95 3.52 -3.15 -2.05
CA ILE A 95 3.31 -4.54 -2.46
C ILE A 95 1.85 -4.92 -2.22
N MET A 96 1.24 -5.58 -3.19
CA MET A 96 -0.09 -6.13 -3.10
C MET A 96 -0.07 -7.60 -3.53
N LEU A 97 -0.68 -8.48 -2.74
CA LEU A 97 -0.97 -9.85 -3.17
C LEU A 97 -2.39 -9.94 -3.69
N THR A 98 -2.54 -10.46 -4.89
CA THR A 98 -3.83 -10.61 -5.58
C THR A 98 -4.10 -12.06 -5.95
N TYR A 99 -5.38 -12.40 -6.15
CA TYR A 99 -5.81 -13.74 -6.59
C TYR A 99 -5.69 -13.97 -8.09
N GLN A 100 -5.36 -12.93 -8.86
CA GLN A 100 -5.09 -13.01 -10.30
C GLN A 100 -3.79 -12.26 -10.61
N GLU A 101 -3.08 -12.73 -11.62
CA GLU A 101 -1.83 -12.11 -12.07
C GLU A 101 -2.09 -10.84 -12.87
N GLU A 102 -3.12 -10.84 -13.73
CA GLU A 102 -3.43 -9.75 -14.65
C GLU A 102 -4.88 -9.30 -14.51
N TYR A 103 -5.10 -8.01 -14.72
CA TYR A 103 -6.41 -7.34 -14.70
C TYR A 103 -6.55 -6.51 -15.97
N GLU A 104 -7.22 -7.07 -16.97
CA GLU A 104 -7.42 -6.38 -18.25
C GLU A 104 -8.35 -5.16 -18.10
N GLY A 105 -7.87 -3.98 -18.53
CA GLY A 105 -8.65 -2.74 -18.59
C GLY A 105 -9.07 -2.14 -17.25
N ARG A 106 -8.58 -2.67 -16.10
CA ARG A 106 -8.88 -2.14 -14.78
C ARG A 106 -7.74 -2.36 -13.79
N HIS A 107 -7.78 -1.68 -12.65
CA HIS A 107 -7.00 -2.02 -11.47
C HIS A 107 -7.75 -3.06 -10.61
N PRO A 108 -7.05 -3.80 -9.72
CA PRO A 108 -7.69 -4.65 -8.73
C PRO A 108 -8.69 -3.86 -7.87
N PHE A 109 -9.78 -4.53 -7.47
CA PHE A 109 -10.70 -4.07 -6.44
C PHE A 109 -10.38 -4.75 -5.10
N PRO A 110 -10.97 -4.32 -3.97
CA PRO A 110 -10.71 -4.92 -2.64
C PRO A 110 -10.92 -6.44 -2.58
N GLU A 111 -11.92 -6.98 -3.29
CA GLU A 111 -12.19 -8.41 -3.37
C GLU A 111 -11.16 -9.22 -4.14
N ASP A 112 -10.34 -8.58 -4.96
CA ASP A 112 -9.24 -9.19 -5.69
C ASP A 112 -7.97 -9.35 -4.83
N VAL A 113 -7.95 -8.77 -3.62
CA VAL A 113 -6.75 -8.59 -2.80
C VAL A 113 -6.71 -9.57 -1.64
N ALA A 114 -5.59 -10.27 -1.50
CA ALA A 114 -5.30 -11.16 -0.38
C ALA A 114 -4.49 -10.49 0.75
N LEU A 115 -3.64 -9.51 0.41
CA LEU A 115 -2.81 -8.77 1.35
C LEU A 115 -2.36 -7.44 0.74
N LEU A 116 -2.36 -6.37 1.53
CA LEU A 116 -1.68 -5.12 1.23
C LEU A 116 -0.47 -4.94 2.16
N VAL A 117 0.64 -4.44 1.62
CA VAL A 117 1.85 -4.10 2.39
C VAL A 117 2.32 -2.71 2.02
N GLU A 118 2.51 -1.86 3.03
CA GLU A 118 3.15 -0.55 2.93
C GLU A 118 4.47 -0.56 3.71
N VAL A 119 5.50 0.05 3.15
CA VAL A 119 6.82 0.17 3.75
C VAL A 119 7.04 1.61 4.18
N SER A 120 6.90 1.87 5.47
CA SER A 120 6.90 3.21 6.06
C SER A 120 8.28 3.60 6.58
N ASP A 121 8.95 4.51 5.91
CA ASP A 121 10.19 5.17 6.39
C ASP A 121 9.85 6.50 7.08
N THR A 122 9.09 7.37 6.43
CA THR A 122 8.66 8.69 6.96
C THR A 122 7.14 8.87 6.98
N SER A 123 6.39 7.94 6.43
CA SER A 123 4.93 7.98 6.25
C SER A 123 4.13 7.25 7.32
N ALA A 124 4.78 6.71 8.38
CA ALA A 124 4.15 5.79 9.35
C ALA A 124 2.81 6.30 9.92
N ALA A 125 2.70 7.57 10.27
CA ALA A 125 1.44 8.13 10.79
C ALA A 125 0.31 8.11 9.75
N TYR A 126 0.63 8.28 8.48
CA TYR A 126 -0.32 8.23 7.37
C TYR A 126 -0.76 6.80 7.06
N ASP A 127 0.21 5.87 6.99
CA ASP A 127 -0.06 4.46 6.67
C ASP A 127 -0.80 3.74 7.81
N LEU A 128 -0.44 4.03 9.07
CA LEU A 128 -1.12 3.49 10.26
C LEU A 128 -2.47 4.17 10.55
N GLY A 129 -2.73 5.36 10.02
CA GLY A 129 -3.92 6.16 10.28
C GLY A 129 -4.88 6.20 9.09
N GLU A 130 -4.70 7.17 8.21
CA GLU A 130 -5.64 7.46 7.13
C GLU A 130 -5.76 6.31 6.14
N LYS A 131 -4.64 5.69 5.70
CA LYS A 131 -4.66 4.54 4.80
C LYS A 131 -5.25 3.30 5.49
N ALA A 132 -4.87 3.03 6.75
CA ALA A 132 -5.44 1.90 7.49
C ALA A 132 -6.96 2.00 7.61
N LEU A 133 -7.50 3.20 7.87
CA LEU A 133 -8.96 3.42 7.91
C LEU A 133 -9.59 3.19 6.53
N LEU A 134 -9.00 3.75 5.47
CA LEU A 134 -9.47 3.57 4.09
C LEU A 134 -9.55 2.08 3.73
N TYR A 135 -8.51 1.31 4.02
CA TYR A 135 -8.46 -0.13 3.71
C TYR A 135 -9.42 -0.95 4.55
N ALA A 136 -9.60 -0.60 5.83
CA ALA A 136 -10.60 -1.24 6.69
C ALA A 136 -12.03 -1.01 6.18
N GLN A 137 -12.36 0.24 5.80
CA GLN A 137 -13.67 0.58 5.23
C GLN A 137 -13.93 -0.11 3.89
N ALA A 138 -12.88 -0.34 3.11
CA ALA A 138 -12.93 -1.10 1.86
C ALA A 138 -13.03 -2.63 2.08
N GLY A 139 -12.91 -3.13 3.32
CA GLY A 139 -13.01 -4.56 3.63
C GLY A 139 -11.73 -5.36 3.38
N ILE A 140 -10.56 -4.72 3.24
CA ILE A 140 -9.26 -5.39 3.11
C ILE A 140 -8.99 -6.19 4.39
N THR A 141 -8.87 -7.49 4.29
CA THR A 141 -8.83 -8.41 5.44
C THR A 141 -7.44 -8.57 6.07
N ASP A 142 -6.36 -8.27 5.34
CA ASP A 142 -4.97 -8.37 5.81
C ASP A 142 -4.16 -7.19 5.28
N TYR A 143 -3.65 -6.35 6.18
CA TYR A 143 -2.86 -5.17 5.86
C TYR A 143 -1.65 -5.07 6.78
N TRP A 144 -0.46 -4.93 6.22
CA TRP A 144 0.79 -4.85 6.95
C TRP A 144 1.46 -3.51 6.70
N VAL A 145 1.86 -2.84 7.78
CA VAL A 145 2.72 -1.65 7.73
C VAL A 145 4.09 -2.01 8.27
N VAL A 146 5.10 -1.95 7.43
CA VAL A 146 6.49 -2.25 7.75
C VAL A 146 7.18 -0.97 8.19
N LEU A 147 7.48 -0.84 9.48
CA LEU A 147 8.09 0.34 10.08
C LEU A 147 9.62 0.24 9.99
N VAL A 148 10.20 0.89 8.96
CA VAL A 148 11.62 0.77 8.61
C VAL A 148 12.55 1.21 9.75
N ASN A 149 12.16 2.27 10.47
CA ASN A 149 12.97 2.88 11.53
C ASN A 149 12.82 2.21 12.90
N GLU A 150 11.86 1.27 13.03
CA GLU A 150 11.50 0.64 14.29
C GLU A 150 11.71 -0.87 14.28
N ASP A 151 12.21 -1.41 13.15
CA ASP A 151 12.38 -2.84 12.90
C ASP A 151 11.15 -3.66 13.32
N ALA A 152 9.97 -3.17 12.95
CA ALA A 152 8.68 -3.73 13.33
C ALA A 152 7.72 -3.83 12.15
N ILE A 153 6.74 -4.72 12.28
CA ILE A 153 5.61 -4.81 11.36
C ILE A 153 4.31 -4.69 12.17
N VAL A 154 3.44 -3.77 11.76
CA VAL A 154 2.09 -3.66 12.33
C VAL A 154 1.12 -4.36 11.38
N ARG A 155 0.55 -5.46 11.86
CA ARG A 155 -0.45 -6.25 11.15
C ARG A 155 -1.84 -5.77 11.53
N HIS A 156 -2.70 -5.52 10.54
CA HIS A 156 -4.09 -5.11 10.70
C HIS A 156 -5.00 -6.17 10.10
N ARG A 157 -6.00 -6.63 10.90
CA ARG A 157 -7.00 -7.64 10.51
C ARG A 157 -8.36 -7.29 11.08
N GLN A 158 -9.40 -8.02 10.67
CA GLN A 158 -10.78 -7.81 11.08
C GLN A 158 -11.26 -6.38 10.78
N PRO A 159 -11.40 -6.04 9.47
CA PRO A 159 -11.81 -4.72 9.04
C PRO A 159 -13.22 -4.39 9.49
N ALA A 160 -13.44 -3.13 9.92
CA ALA A 160 -14.73 -2.56 10.25
C ALA A 160 -14.81 -1.09 9.79
N LEU A 161 -16.00 -0.49 9.86
CA LEU A 161 -16.18 0.90 9.40
C LEU A 161 -15.34 1.93 10.18
N GLU A 162 -15.01 1.65 11.44
CA GLU A 162 -14.22 2.52 12.30
C GLU A 162 -12.73 2.16 12.32
N GLY A 163 -12.29 1.19 11.50
CA GLY A 163 -10.91 0.71 11.40
C GLY A 163 -10.78 -0.78 11.69
N TYR A 164 -9.54 -1.26 11.76
CA TYR A 164 -9.24 -2.66 12.05
C TYR A 164 -9.41 -2.98 13.53
N GLN A 165 -10.04 -4.12 13.85
CA GLN A 165 -10.29 -4.55 15.25
C GLN A 165 -9.14 -5.41 15.81
N ASP A 166 -8.36 -6.07 14.97
CA ASP A 166 -7.14 -6.79 15.35
C ASP A 166 -5.93 -6.06 14.77
N VAL A 167 -5.25 -5.30 15.62
CA VAL A 167 -4.01 -4.59 15.28
C VAL A 167 -2.90 -5.09 16.19
N THR A 168 -1.90 -5.74 15.61
CA THR A 168 -0.80 -6.36 16.33
C THR A 168 0.54 -5.84 15.82
N ARG A 169 1.36 -5.30 16.71
CA ARG A 169 2.75 -4.93 16.41
C ARG A 169 3.64 -6.15 16.68
N LEU A 170 4.48 -6.50 15.71
CA LEU A 170 5.37 -7.65 15.72
C LEU A 170 6.82 -7.19 15.52
N THR A 171 7.75 -7.83 16.22
CA THR A 171 9.19 -7.48 16.19
C THR A 171 10.05 -8.74 16.26
N GLY A 172 11.32 -8.63 15.89
CA GLY A 172 12.34 -9.66 16.16
C GLY A 172 11.99 -11.05 15.64
N ALA A 173 11.91 -12.02 16.56
CA ALA A 173 11.62 -13.43 16.27
C ALA A 173 10.11 -13.75 16.18
N GLU A 174 9.24 -12.78 16.44
CA GLU A 174 7.80 -12.97 16.27
C GLU A 174 7.46 -13.24 14.81
N THR A 175 6.49 -14.11 14.58
CA THR A 175 6.16 -14.60 13.23
C THR A 175 4.84 -14.07 12.73
N LEU A 176 4.78 -13.86 11.41
CA LEU A 176 3.54 -13.54 10.71
C LEU A 176 3.46 -14.29 9.37
N ALA A 177 2.23 -14.51 8.93
CA ALA A 177 1.91 -15.10 7.64
C ALA A 177 0.71 -14.37 7.04
N PRO A 178 0.57 -14.29 5.71
CA PRO A 178 -0.66 -13.83 5.06
C PRO A 178 -1.85 -14.71 5.48
N LEU A 179 -3.02 -14.11 5.67
CA LEU A 179 -4.26 -14.87 5.93
C LEU A 179 -4.53 -15.91 4.83
N ALA A 180 -4.25 -15.53 3.57
CA ALA A 180 -4.46 -16.40 2.42
C ALA A 180 -3.41 -17.53 2.29
N ALA A 181 -2.29 -17.47 3.05
CA ALA A 181 -1.24 -18.47 3.04
C ALA A 181 -0.71 -18.72 4.47
N PRO A 182 -1.52 -19.26 5.39
CA PRO A 182 -1.17 -19.39 6.81
C PRO A 182 -0.02 -20.38 7.07
N GLY A 183 0.25 -21.27 6.12
CA GLY A 183 1.40 -22.19 6.20
C GLY A 183 2.74 -21.56 5.86
N THR A 184 2.75 -20.31 5.36
CA THR A 184 3.96 -19.59 4.95
C THR A 184 4.23 -18.49 5.97
N ALA A 185 5.00 -18.81 7.01
CA ALA A 185 5.32 -17.86 8.08
C ALA A 185 6.80 -17.44 8.03
N TRP A 186 7.03 -16.17 8.34
CA TRP A 186 8.36 -15.59 8.50
C TRP A 186 8.48 -14.90 9.85
N THR A 187 9.70 -14.87 10.41
CA THR A 187 10.01 -13.94 11.49
C THR A 187 10.09 -12.53 10.95
N VAL A 188 9.83 -11.52 11.79
CA VAL A 188 10.04 -10.10 11.42
C VAL A 188 11.48 -9.87 10.99
N ASN A 189 12.46 -10.45 11.73
CA ASN A 189 13.87 -10.35 11.38
C ASN A 189 14.17 -10.90 9.97
N ALA A 190 13.58 -12.03 9.59
CA ALA A 190 13.74 -12.60 8.25
C ALA A 190 13.22 -11.64 7.17
N LEU A 191 12.01 -11.12 7.34
CA LEU A 191 11.40 -10.18 6.40
C LEU A 191 12.23 -8.92 6.24
N LEU A 192 12.71 -8.35 7.36
CA LEU A 192 13.49 -7.11 7.36
C LEU A 192 14.98 -7.32 7.01
N GLY A 193 15.44 -8.58 6.92
CA GLY A 193 16.84 -8.91 6.64
C GLY A 193 17.77 -8.63 7.82
N ARG A 194 17.26 -8.82 9.03
CA ARG A 194 18.00 -8.70 10.28
C ARG A 194 18.51 -10.06 10.81
N GLU A 195 18.32 -11.15 10.09
CA GLU A 195 18.88 -12.46 10.48
C GLU A 195 20.41 -12.39 10.43
N GLY A 196 21.05 -12.73 11.56
CA GLY A 196 22.51 -12.75 11.69
C GLY A 196 23.16 -11.47 12.20
N ALA A 197 22.40 -10.42 12.55
CA ALA A 197 22.95 -9.35 13.38
C ALA A 197 23.17 -9.90 14.80
N PRO A 198 24.39 -9.79 15.40
CA PRO A 198 24.59 -10.18 16.80
C PRO A 198 23.67 -9.32 17.68
N GLU A 199 23.00 -9.95 18.66
CA GLU A 199 22.32 -9.22 19.71
C GLU A 199 23.36 -8.30 20.36
N GLU A 200 23.17 -6.98 20.28
CA GLU A 200 23.94 -6.07 21.09
C GLU A 200 23.60 -6.35 22.56
N ASN A 201 24.46 -7.13 23.20
CA ASN A 201 24.43 -7.30 24.65
C ASN A 201 24.58 -5.91 25.25
N SER A 202 23.50 -5.34 25.75
CA SER A 202 23.51 -4.25 26.71
C SER A 202 24.07 -4.81 28.01
N GLU A 203 25.40 -4.99 28.08
CA GLU A 203 26.08 -5.10 29.37
C GLU A 203 26.14 -3.70 29.98
N GLU A 204 25.21 -3.48 30.90
CA GLU A 204 25.32 -2.42 31.89
C GLU A 204 26.61 -2.61 32.72
N SER A 205 27.41 -1.58 32.78
CA SER A 205 28.42 -1.39 33.82
C SER A 205 28.24 -0.03 34.48
#